data_8feea6041130cc0f932e389e8dc79562
#
_entry.id   8feea6041130cc0f932e389e8dc79562
#
_cell.length_a   1.000
_cell.length_b   1.000
_cell.length_c   1.000
_cell.angle_alpha   90.00
_cell.angle_beta   90.00
_cell.angle_gamma   90.00
#
_symmetry.space_group_name_H-M   'P 1'
#
loop_
_entity.id
_entity.type
_entity.pdbx_description
1 polymer ?
#
loop_
_entity_poly.entity_id
_entity_poly.type
_entity_poly.pdbx_seq_one_letter_code
_entity_poly.pdbx_strand_id
1 'polypeptide(L)'
;TDTVQDMLQACYALTGNSIGPLDARQFIVVPYARYWVLHLDVYVMSWSGGNVLDAVFAAAFCAMYQARIPGTKILSLDKAAARQDDEVDQDDPAGIKFITRGRKPSSSAAIDDAVDFALENEWDHGHLLAGREDVPVCITIYPFEDTYLLDPTLEEETALSSSIAVLASARGQIYGIRQRGSGELTLDAIHKAADVGASYAKQLAQTLQARFV
;
A
#
# COMPACT_ATOMS: atom_id res chain seq x y z
N THR A 1 -17.57 -6.09 -6.37
CA THR A 1 -16.80 -5.12 -5.55
C THR A 1 -15.93 -5.88 -4.56
N ASP A 2 -16.50 -6.80 -3.80
CA ASP A 2 -15.81 -7.53 -2.73
C ASP A 2 -14.60 -8.34 -3.24
N THR A 3 -14.72 -9.01 -4.37
CA THR A 3 -13.62 -9.80 -4.96
C THR A 3 -12.40 -8.94 -5.31
N VAL A 4 -12.60 -7.73 -5.85
CA VAL A 4 -11.50 -6.82 -6.20
C VAL A 4 -10.83 -6.29 -4.94
N GLN A 5 -11.62 -5.94 -3.94
CA GLN A 5 -11.13 -5.49 -2.64
C GLN A 5 -10.31 -6.59 -1.95
N ASP A 6 -10.80 -7.83 -1.94
CA ASP A 6 -10.09 -8.97 -1.38
C ASP A 6 -8.75 -9.22 -2.09
N MET A 7 -8.72 -9.07 -3.42
CA MET A 7 -7.49 -9.23 -4.19
C MET A 7 -6.49 -8.12 -3.89
N LEU A 8 -6.94 -6.86 -3.80
CA LEU A 8 -6.09 -5.72 -3.43
C LEU A 8 -5.55 -5.90 -2.01
N GLN A 9 -6.40 -6.29 -1.06
CA GLN A 9 -5.98 -6.58 0.31
C GLN A 9 -4.96 -7.72 0.37
N ALA A 10 -5.19 -8.81 -0.33
CA ALA A 10 -4.28 -9.94 -0.33
C ALA A 10 -2.89 -9.58 -0.89
N CYS A 11 -2.83 -8.67 -1.87
CA CYS A 11 -1.58 -8.25 -2.50
C CYS A 11 -0.83 -7.15 -1.75
N TYR A 12 -1.57 -6.21 -1.14
CA TYR A 12 -0.97 -4.99 -0.57
C TYR A 12 -1.05 -4.91 0.95
N ALA A 13 -1.75 -5.85 1.60
CA ALA A 13 -1.86 -5.85 3.06
C ALA A 13 -0.48 -6.05 3.72
N LEU A 14 -0.13 -5.11 4.60
CA LEU A 14 1.07 -5.14 5.42
C LEU A 14 0.87 -6.02 6.66
N THR A 15 0.43 -7.25 6.47
CA THR A 15 0.31 -8.20 7.59
C THR A 15 1.66 -8.86 7.86
N GLY A 16 2.07 -8.90 9.13
CA GLY A 16 3.41 -9.31 9.56
C GLY A 16 3.91 -10.69 9.12
N ASN A 17 3.06 -11.49 8.47
CA ASN A 17 3.38 -12.81 7.92
C ASN A 17 3.19 -12.90 6.40
N SER A 18 2.79 -11.82 5.72
CA SER A 18 2.60 -11.85 4.27
C SER A 18 3.91 -11.46 3.56
N ILE A 19 4.24 -12.22 2.53
CA ILE A 19 5.29 -11.89 1.58
C ILE A 19 4.72 -10.78 0.67
N GLY A 20 4.50 -9.60 1.24
CA GLY A 20 4.05 -8.43 0.50
C GLY A 20 5.23 -7.71 -0.17
N PRO A 21 4.97 -6.89 -1.19
CA PRO A 21 6.01 -6.14 -1.89
C PRO A 21 6.61 -5.02 -1.04
N LEU A 22 5.86 -4.51 -0.06
CA LEU A 22 6.26 -3.35 0.75
C LEU A 22 6.78 -3.77 2.13
N ASP A 23 7.87 -3.16 2.58
CA ASP A 23 8.36 -3.33 3.94
C ASP A 23 7.48 -2.56 4.93
N ALA A 24 6.81 -3.29 5.82
CA ALA A 24 5.94 -2.70 6.85
C ALA A 24 6.71 -1.79 7.84
N ARG A 25 8.00 -2.00 8.03
CA ARG A 25 8.83 -1.24 8.97
C ARG A 25 8.93 0.23 8.61
N GLN A 26 8.85 0.56 7.31
CA GLN A 26 8.92 1.95 6.83
C GLN A 26 7.76 2.83 7.33
N PHE A 27 6.64 2.22 7.75
CA PHE A 27 5.48 2.94 8.26
C PHE A 27 5.53 3.21 9.76
N ILE A 28 6.52 2.67 10.48
CA ILE A 28 6.65 2.85 11.93
C ILE A 28 7.28 4.22 12.20
N VAL A 29 6.54 5.10 12.89
CA VAL A 29 7.03 6.39 13.39
C VAL A 29 7.65 6.20 14.76
N VAL A 30 6.89 5.63 15.70
CA VAL A 30 7.33 5.30 17.06
C VAL A 30 7.02 3.83 17.30
N PRO A 31 8.01 3.00 17.59
CA PRO A 31 7.79 1.59 17.86
C PRO A 31 6.69 1.38 18.92
N TYR A 32 5.75 0.50 18.63
CA TYR A 32 4.60 0.14 19.47
C TYR A 32 3.57 1.25 19.77
N ALA A 33 3.80 2.50 19.33
CA ALA A 33 2.94 3.62 19.68
C ALA A 33 2.33 4.34 18.47
N ARG A 34 3.10 4.64 17.44
CA ARG A 34 2.66 5.44 16.28
C ARG A 34 3.17 4.82 14.98
N TYR A 35 2.28 4.76 13.98
CA TYR A 35 2.60 4.29 12.63
C TYR A 35 1.72 4.98 11.59
N TRP A 36 2.21 5.07 10.39
CA TRP A 36 1.43 5.52 9.25
C TRP A 36 0.50 4.42 8.75
N VAL A 37 -0.71 4.78 8.38
CA VAL A 37 -1.66 3.89 7.74
C VAL A 37 -1.83 4.35 6.29
N LEU A 38 -1.61 3.44 5.36
CA LEU A 38 -1.84 3.69 3.95
C LEU A 38 -3.28 3.29 3.58
N HIS A 39 -4.08 4.26 3.15
CA HIS A 39 -5.40 4.03 2.59
C HIS A 39 -5.34 4.16 1.08
N LEU A 40 -5.85 3.16 0.37
CA LEU A 40 -5.92 3.13 -1.08
C LEU A 40 -7.39 3.14 -1.50
N ASP A 41 -7.84 4.26 -2.06
CA ASP A 41 -9.20 4.43 -2.57
C ASP A 41 -9.17 4.44 -4.10
N VAL A 42 -9.95 3.58 -4.73
CA VAL A 42 -10.03 3.47 -6.18
C VAL A 42 -11.43 3.83 -6.65
N TYR A 43 -11.53 4.85 -7.50
CA TYR A 43 -12.78 5.33 -8.06
C TYR A 43 -12.87 4.96 -9.54
N VAL A 44 -13.84 4.12 -9.90
CA VAL A 44 -14.17 3.80 -11.30
C VAL A 44 -15.21 4.81 -11.77
N MET A 45 -14.80 5.81 -12.54
CA MET A 45 -15.67 6.90 -12.98
C MET A 45 -16.55 6.51 -14.16
N SER A 46 -16.06 5.70 -15.07
CA SER A 46 -16.81 5.20 -16.20
C SER A 46 -16.22 3.87 -16.69
N TRP A 47 -17.06 3.07 -17.29
CA TRP A 47 -16.67 1.81 -17.92
C TRP A 47 -17.46 1.60 -19.20
N SER A 48 -16.76 1.49 -20.33
CA SER A 48 -17.37 1.31 -21.65
C SER A 48 -16.88 0.04 -22.37
N GLY A 49 -16.31 -0.91 -21.62
CA GLY A 49 -15.69 -2.14 -22.11
C GLY A 49 -14.24 -2.26 -21.62
N GLY A 50 -13.61 -3.38 -21.94
CA GLY A 50 -12.27 -3.72 -21.46
C GLY A 50 -12.24 -4.26 -20.03
N ASN A 51 -11.08 -4.68 -19.58
CA ASN A 51 -10.91 -5.31 -18.27
C ASN A 51 -10.70 -4.27 -17.17
N VAL A 52 -11.77 -3.98 -16.41
CA VAL A 52 -11.74 -3.04 -15.28
C VAL A 52 -10.75 -3.48 -14.20
N LEU A 53 -10.60 -4.79 -13.97
CA LEU A 53 -9.72 -5.31 -12.93
C LEU A 53 -8.26 -4.91 -13.20
N ASP A 54 -7.80 -5.11 -14.42
CA ASP A 54 -6.42 -4.77 -14.82
C ASP A 54 -6.18 -3.26 -14.72
N ALA A 55 -7.17 -2.44 -15.13
CA ALA A 55 -7.10 -0.99 -15.00
C ALA A 55 -7.04 -0.53 -13.53
N VAL A 56 -7.81 -1.15 -12.63
CA VAL A 56 -7.81 -0.87 -11.19
C VAL A 56 -6.43 -1.16 -10.60
N PHE A 57 -5.84 -2.31 -10.92
CA PHE A 57 -4.50 -2.67 -10.43
C PHE A 57 -3.40 -1.79 -11.02
N ALA A 58 -3.51 -1.38 -12.29
CA ALA A 58 -2.58 -0.44 -12.90
C ALA A 58 -2.66 0.95 -12.23
N ALA A 59 -3.86 1.44 -11.92
CA ALA A 59 -4.04 2.69 -11.20
C ALA A 59 -3.50 2.61 -9.77
N ALA A 60 -3.78 1.52 -9.05
CA ALA A 60 -3.24 1.25 -7.71
C ALA A 60 -1.71 1.22 -7.71
N PHE A 61 -1.12 0.53 -8.68
CA PHE A 61 0.32 0.49 -8.89
C PHE A 61 0.91 1.91 -9.06
N CYS A 62 0.33 2.72 -9.95
CA CYS A 62 0.78 4.08 -10.20
C CYS A 62 0.71 4.95 -8.94
N ALA A 63 -0.38 4.85 -8.18
CA ALA A 63 -0.56 5.59 -6.93
C ALA A 63 0.50 5.18 -5.89
N MET A 64 0.72 3.89 -5.70
CA MET A 64 1.71 3.38 -4.75
C MET A 64 3.15 3.66 -5.18
N TYR A 65 3.42 3.65 -6.48
CA TYR A 65 4.74 3.95 -7.01
C TYR A 65 5.19 5.39 -6.75
N GLN A 66 4.23 6.33 -6.71
CA GLN A 66 4.49 7.75 -6.43
C GLN A 66 4.29 8.13 -4.97
N ALA A 67 3.64 7.30 -4.17
CA ALA A 67 3.34 7.59 -2.78
C ALA A 67 4.63 7.89 -1.98
N ARG A 68 4.51 8.86 -1.08
CA ARG A 68 5.62 9.29 -0.21
C ARG A 68 5.20 9.20 1.24
N ILE A 69 6.11 8.76 2.08
CA ILE A 69 5.96 8.78 3.54
C ILE A 69 6.64 10.03 4.06
N PRO A 70 5.93 10.92 4.79
CA PRO A 70 6.54 12.11 5.37
C PRO A 70 7.66 11.75 6.35
N GLY A 71 8.76 12.48 6.32
CA GLY A 71 9.81 12.38 7.33
C GLY A 71 9.30 12.86 8.69
N THR A 72 9.64 12.16 9.77
CA THR A 72 9.16 12.46 11.12
C THR A 72 10.31 12.59 12.11
N LYS A 73 10.19 13.56 13.04
CA LYS A 73 11.06 13.72 14.20
C LYS A 73 10.30 13.39 15.45
N ILE A 74 10.86 12.52 16.28
CA ILE A 74 10.30 12.20 17.59
C ILE A 74 10.55 13.36 18.54
N LEU A 75 9.49 13.85 19.18
CA LEU A 75 9.54 14.89 20.21
C LEU A 75 9.54 14.20 21.58
N SER A 76 10.64 14.33 22.34
CA SER A 76 10.65 13.93 23.75
C SER A 76 9.95 14.99 24.60
N LEU A 77 9.17 14.58 25.57
CA LEU A 77 8.42 15.47 26.49
C LEU A 77 9.31 16.52 27.19
N ASP A 78 10.56 16.18 27.46
CA ASP A 78 11.50 17.09 28.12
C ASP A 78 11.80 18.35 27.28
N LYS A 79 11.64 18.28 25.95
CA LYS A 79 11.79 19.41 25.05
C LYS A 79 10.50 20.18 24.80
N ALA A 80 9.34 19.53 24.96
CA ALA A 80 8.04 20.21 24.83
C ALA A 80 7.74 21.09 26.04
N ALA A 81 8.14 20.65 27.23
CA ALA A 81 8.02 21.45 28.45
C ALA A 81 8.96 22.69 28.44
N ALA A 82 10.16 22.55 27.86
CA ALA A 82 11.11 23.66 27.78
C ALA A 82 10.74 24.76 26.77
N ARG A 83 9.83 24.50 25.84
CA ARG A 83 9.35 25.51 24.86
C ARG A 83 8.13 26.30 25.35
N GLN A 84 7.45 25.86 26.40
CA GLN A 84 6.35 26.61 27.02
C GLN A 84 6.82 27.64 28.05
N ASP A 85 8.08 27.57 28.50
CA ASP A 85 8.62 28.51 29.47
C ASP A 85 9.19 29.81 28.87
N ASP A 86 9.30 29.90 27.54
CA ASP A 86 9.86 31.10 26.87
C ASP A 86 8.81 32.18 26.52
N GLU A 87 7.51 31.96 26.79
CA GLU A 87 6.46 32.97 26.64
C GLU A 87 5.72 33.25 27.97
N VAL A 88 6.43 33.38 29.06
CA VAL A 88 5.82 33.89 30.30
C VAL A 88 6.07 35.39 30.40
N ASP A 89 5.06 36.17 30.13
CA ASP A 89 4.98 37.60 30.44
C ASP A 89 5.38 37.87 31.90
N GLN A 90 6.28 38.84 32.07
CA GLN A 90 6.92 39.23 33.31
C GLN A 90 6.01 40.03 34.25
N ASP A 91 4.72 39.82 34.35
CA ASP A 91 3.87 40.57 35.27
C ASP A 91 2.74 39.78 35.93
N ASP A 92 3.09 38.75 36.75
CA ASP A 92 2.11 38.22 37.70
C ASP A 92 2.79 37.85 39.04
N PRO A 93 2.56 38.64 40.14
CA PRO A 93 3.22 38.45 41.41
C PRO A 93 2.59 37.40 42.35
N ALA A 94 1.71 36.55 41.85
CA ALA A 94 1.02 35.55 42.67
C ALA A 94 1.34 34.10 42.21
N GLY A 95 2.62 33.75 42.09
CA GLY A 95 3.08 32.43 41.69
C GLY A 95 2.71 31.33 42.66
N ILE A 96 1.66 30.58 42.43
CA ILE A 96 1.40 29.31 43.11
C ILE A 96 2.23 28.24 42.38
N LYS A 97 3.38 27.91 42.96
CA LYS A 97 4.20 26.78 42.55
C LYS A 97 3.46 25.46 42.84
N PHE A 98 2.85 24.84 41.85
CA PHE A 98 2.43 23.47 41.94
C PHE A 98 3.65 22.54 42.07
N ILE A 99 3.97 22.16 43.28
CA ILE A 99 4.96 21.10 43.56
C ILE A 99 4.25 19.78 43.26
N THR A 100 4.37 19.26 42.05
CA THR A 100 4.05 17.86 41.77
C THR A 100 5.12 17.00 42.35
N ARG A 101 4.81 16.45 43.54
CA ARG A 101 5.64 15.46 44.25
C ARG A 101 5.89 14.26 43.33
N GLY A 102 7.15 14.04 42.97
CA GLY A 102 7.58 12.98 42.06
C GLY A 102 7.09 11.60 42.47
N ARG A 103 6.23 11.05 41.62
CA ARG A 103 5.98 9.61 41.55
C ARG A 103 6.98 9.04 40.55
N LYS A 104 7.97 8.30 41.00
CA LYS A 104 8.86 7.53 40.10
C LYS A 104 7.98 6.59 39.29
N PRO A 105 7.97 6.67 37.94
CA PRO A 105 7.23 5.71 37.13
C PRO A 105 7.90 4.33 37.30
N SER A 106 7.10 3.32 37.61
CA SER A 106 7.53 1.93 37.51
C SER A 106 7.81 1.62 36.03
N SER A 107 8.86 0.92 35.75
CA SER A 107 9.48 0.72 34.43
C SER A 107 8.63 0.06 33.32
N SER A 108 7.36 -0.20 33.55
CA SER A 108 6.44 -0.77 32.58
C SER A 108 5.30 0.16 32.11
N ALA A 109 5.09 1.30 32.80
CA ALA A 109 4.02 2.26 32.47
C ALA A 109 4.54 3.51 31.72
N ALA A 110 5.86 3.65 31.55
CA ALA A 110 6.48 4.86 30.99
C ALA A 110 6.54 4.91 29.46
N ILE A 111 6.03 3.89 28.77
CA ILE A 111 6.04 3.86 27.28
C ILE A 111 4.78 4.51 26.72
N ASP A 112 3.73 4.68 27.49
CA ASP A 112 2.41 5.14 27.02
C ASP A 112 2.19 6.66 27.17
N ASP A 113 3.05 7.36 27.89
CA ASP A 113 2.93 8.79 28.14
C ASP A 113 3.90 9.59 27.27
N ALA A 114 3.37 10.09 26.16
CA ALA A 114 3.85 11.27 25.48
C ALA A 114 5.15 11.16 24.69
N VAL A 115 5.23 10.22 23.77
CA VAL A 115 6.08 10.40 22.62
C VAL A 115 5.23 10.96 21.49
N ASP A 116 5.37 12.25 21.25
CA ASP A 116 4.76 12.92 20.09
C ASP A 116 5.76 13.01 18.95
N PHE A 117 5.29 13.34 17.76
CA PHE A 117 6.16 13.51 16.60
C PHE A 117 5.79 14.77 15.83
N ALA A 118 6.76 15.37 15.18
CA ALA A 118 6.57 16.45 14.24
C ALA A 118 7.04 16.02 12.86
N LEU A 119 6.46 16.59 11.82
CA LEU A 119 6.96 16.42 10.46
C LEU A 119 8.31 17.14 10.31
N GLU A 120 9.25 16.51 9.61
CA GLU A 120 10.56 17.13 9.32
C GLU A 120 10.43 18.25 8.30
N ASN A 121 9.59 18.03 7.29
CA ASN A 121 9.35 18.92 6.17
C ASN A 121 7.86 18.91 5.82
N GLU A 122 7.48 19.64 4.77
CA GLU A 122 6.17 19.58 4.17
C GLU A 122 5.86 18.16 3.63
N TRP A 123 4.59 17.82 3.48
CA TRP A 123 4.13 16.49 3.08
C TRP A 123 4.76 16.00 1.77
N ASP A 124 5.02 16.91 0.83
CA ASP A 124 5.52 16.58 -0.51
C ASP A 124 7.01 16.17 -0.53
N HIS A 125 7.73 16.38 0.57
CA HIS A 125 9.17 16.10 0.67
C HIS A 125 9.48 14.75 1.35
N GLY A 126 8.49 13.88 1.49
CA GLY A 126 8.66 12.56 2.09
C GLY A 126 9.51 11.60 1.24
N HIS A 127 9.80 10.45 1.84
CA HIS A 127 10.52 9.36 1.18
C HIS A 127 9.57 8.52 0.34
N LEU A 128 10.01 8.08 -0.84
CA LEU A 128 9.28 7.13 -1.67
C LEU A 128 9.18 5.78 -0.96
N LEU A 129 8.09 5.05 -1.21
CA LEU A 129 7.89 3.73 -0.61
C LEU A 129 9.01 2.76 -0.98
N ALA A 130 9.64 2.16 0.02
CA ALA A 130 10.59 1.08 -0.18
C ALA A 130 9.83 -0.18 -0.62
N GLY A 131 10.33 -0.85 -1.67
CA GLY A 131 9.65 -2.00 -2.27
C GLY A 131 8.59 -1.64 -3.32
N ARG A 132 8.37 -0.36 -3.61
CA ARG A 132 7.41 0.08 -4.63
C ARG A 132 7.63 -0.54 -6.02
N GLU A 133 8.86 -0.92 -6.33
CA GLU A 133 9.24 -1.55 -7.60
C GLU A 133 8.69 -2.97 -7.74
N ASP A 134 8.40 -3.61 -6.61
CA ASP A 134 7.87 -4.97 -6.54
C ASP A 134 6.35 -5.04 -6.37
N VAL A 135 5.68 -3.88 -6.31
CA VAL A 135 4.21 -3.82 -6.30
C VAL A 135 3.66 -4.52 -7.53
N PRO A 136 2.75 -5.50 -7.38
CA PRO A 136 2.24 -6.25 -8.52
C PRO A 136 1.19 -5.45 -9.30
N VAL A 137 1.14 -5.71 -10.59
CA VAL A 137 0.02 -5.37 -11.49
C VAL A 137 -0.77 -6.62 -11.80
N CYS A 138 -2.01 -6.45 -12.23
CA CYS A 138 -2.89 -7.54 -12.66
C CYS A 138 -2.91 -7.62 -14.17
N ILE A 139 -2.85 -8.83 -14.71
CA ILE A 139 -3.17 -9.15 -16.10
C ILE A 139 -4.17 -10.29 -16.11
N THR A 140 -5.32 -10.04 -16.70
CA THR A 140 -6.36 -11.05 -16.85
C THR A 140 -6.28 -11.69 -18.23
N ILE A 141 -6.16 -13.01 -18.23
CA ILE A 141 -6.03 -13.85 -19.41
C ILE A 141 -7.31 -14.65 -19.57
N TYR A 142 -7.82 -14.66 -20.77
CA TYR A 142 -8.96 -15.45 -21.18
C TYR A 142 -8.47 -16.59 -22.10
N PRO A 143 -8.37 -17.83 -21.61
CA PRO A 143 -8.01 -18.96 -22.44
C PRO A 143 -9.10 -19.20 -23.50
N PHE A 144 -8.68 -19.29 -24.75
CA PHE A 144 -9.57 -19.61 -25.87
C PHE A 144 -8.86 -20.59 -26.80
N GLU A 145 -9.29 -21.85 -26.78
CA GLU A 145 -8.65 -22.96 -27.50
C GLU A 145 -7.14 -23.03 -27.20
N ASP A 146 -6.29 -22.89 -28.20
CA ASP A 146 -4.83 -22.90 -28.07
C ASP A 146 -4.21 -21.48 -27.94
N THR A 147 -5.06 -20.47 -27.79
CA THR A 147 -4.65 -19.06 -27.71
C THR A 147 -5.12 -18.38 -26.44
N TYR A 148 -4.67 -17.16 -26.24
CA TYR A 148 -5.06 -16.34 -25.10
C TYR A 148 -5.54 -14.98 -25.58
N LEU A 149 -6.71 -14.54 -25.09
CA LEU A 149 -7.21 -13.21 -25.30
C LEU A 149 -6.89 -12.34 -24.08
N LEU A 150 -6.47 -11.11 -24.35
CA LEU A 150 -6.19 -10.08 -23.34
C LEU A 150 -7.11 -8.90 -23.63
N ASP A 151 -7.57 -8.24 -22.56
CA ASP A 151 -8.40 -7.04 -22.62
C ASP A 151 -9.61 -7.18 -23.59
N PRO A 152 -10.49 -8.17 -23.37
CA PRO A 152 -11.63 -8.40 -24.24
C PRO A 152 -12.63 -7.26 -24.16
N THR A 153 -13.38 -7.08 -25.23
CA THR A 153 -14.59 -6.25 -25.23
C THR A 153 -15.67 -6.90 -24.34
N LEU A 154 -16.68 -6.14 -23.96
CA LEU A 154 -17.78 -6.67 -23.14
C LEU A 154 -18.50 -7.85 -23.83
N GLU A 155 -18.63 -7.81 -25.15
CA GLU A 155 -19.26 -8.87 -25.95
C GLU A 155 -18.41 -10.14 -25.94
N GLU A 156 -17.11 -10.02 -26.11
CA GLU A 156 -16.16 -11.13 -26.02
C GLU A 156 -16.10 -11.73 -24.60
N GLU A 157 -16.09 -10.87 -23.55
CA GLU A 157 -16.09 -11.33 -22.18
C GLU A 157 -17.34 -12.15 -21.85
N THR A 158 -18.51 -11.77 -22.37
CA THR A 158 -19.75 -12.52 -22.14
C THR A 158 -19.76 -13.88 -22.84
N ALA A 159 -19.00 -14.04 -23.91
CA ALA A 159 -18.88 -15.29 -24.65
C ALA A 159 -17.88 -16.29 -23.99
N LEU A 160 -16.99 -15.79 -23.13
CA LEU A 160 -15.95 -16.59 -22.50
C LEU A 160 -16.38 -17.08 -21.11
N SER A 161 -16.22 -18.38 -20.86
CA SER A 161 -16.71 -19.03 -19.65
C SER A 161 -15.79 -18.85 -18.44
N SER A 162 -14.51 -18.54 -18.66
CA SER A 162 -13.51 -18.43 -17.59
C SER A 162 -12.37 -17.49 -17.95
N SER A 163 -11.78 -16.90 -16.92
CA SER A 163 -10.58 -16.09 -17.01
C SER A 163 -9.63 -16.37 -15.86
N ILE A 164 -8.37 -16.04 -16.03
CA ILE A 164 -7.31 -16.19 -15.04
C ILE A 164 -6.66 -14.83 -14.82
N ALA A 165 -6.85 -14.25 -13.66
CA ALA A 165 -6.16 -13.04 -13.23
C ALA A 165 -4.80 -13.42 -12.61
N VAL A 166 -3.72 -12.92 -13.17
CA VAL A 166 -2.34 -13.13 -12.72
C VAL A 166 -1.80 -11.83 -12.17
N LEU A 167 -1.35 -11.86 -10.92
CA LEU A 167 -0.78 -10.75 -10.20
C LEU A 167 0.74 -10.94 -10.13
N ALA A 168 1.48 -10.10 -10.85
CA ALA A 168 2.93 -10.21 -10.88
C ALA A 168 3.63 -8.85 -10.90
N SER A 169 4.86 -8.81 -10.40
CA SER A 169 5.68 -7.60 -10.34
C SER A 169 6.53 -7.38 -11.59
N ALA A 170 7.18 -6.21 -11.67
CA ALA A 170 8.14 -5.88 -12.72
C ALA A 170 9.32 -6.86 -12.81
N ARG A 171 9.62 -7.59 -11.74
CA ARG A 171 10.64 -8.65 -11.71
C ARG A 171 10.12 -10.00 -12.18
N GLY A 172 8.81 -10.13 -12.43
CA GLY A 172 8.17 -11.38 -12.82
C GLY A 172 7.81 -12.29 -11.65
N GLN A 173 7.89 -11.80 -10.41
CA GLN A 173 7.43 -12.55 -9.24
C GLN A 173 5.90 -12.56 -9.23
N ILE A 174 5.31 -13.75 -9.14
CA ILE A 174 3.86 -13.93 -9.05
C ILE A 174 3.45 -13.86 -7.58
N TYR A 175 2.53 -12.96 -7.27
CA TYR A 175 1.94 -12.76 -5.94
C TYR A 175 0.60 -13.48 -5.79
N GLY A 176 -0.08 -13.75 -6.89
CA GLY A 176 -1.34 -14.48 -6.85
C GLY A 176 -1.86 -14.84 -8.23
N ILE A 177 -2.66 -15.90 -8.25
CA ILE A 177 -3.40 -16.34 -9.42
C ILE A 177 -4.84 -16.55 -8.97
N ARG A 178 -5.80 -16.01 -9.72
CA ARG A 178 -7.23 -16.15 -9.44
C ARG A 178 -7.98 -16.57 -10.69
N GLN A 179 -8.62 -17.72 -10.63
CA GLN A 179 -9.59 -18.12 -11.66
C GLN A 179 -10.92 -17.43 -11.39
N ARG A 180 -11.56 -16.94 -12.45
CA ARG A 180 -12.88 -16.33 -12.47
C ARG A 180 -13.73 -17.01 -13.52
N GLY A 181 -15.06 -17.04 -13.29
CA GLY A 181 -16.00 -17.74 -14.17
C GLY A 181 -16.21 -19.21 -13.76
N SER A 182 -17.06 -19.90 -14.51
CA SER A 182 -17.52 -21.28 -14.23
C SER A 182 -16.88 -22.35 -15.10
N GLY A 183 -16.01 -21.93 -16.05
CA GLY A 183 -15.34 -22.90 -16.95
C GLY A 183 -14.31 -23.74 -16.22
N GLU A 184 -14.22 -25.00 -16.59
CA GLU A 184 -13.19 -25.91 -16.08
C GLU A 184 -11.87 -25.66 -16.82
N LEU A 185 -10.79 -25.50 -16.06
CA LEU A 185 -9.45 -25.31 -16.59
C LEU A 185 -8.54 -26.44 -16.13
N THR A 186 -7.73 -26.95 -17.03
CA THR A 186 -6.71 -27.93 -16.68
C THR A 186 -5.54 -27.25 -15.94
N LEU A 187 -4.84 -28.00 -15.11
CA LEU A 187 -3.68 -27.48 -14.39
C LEU A 187 -2.60 -26.94 -15.35
N ASP A 188 -2.40 -27.62 -16.50
CA ASP A 188 -1.46 -27.16 -17.52
C ASP A 188 -1.88 -25.84 -18.16
N ALA A 189 -3.19 -25.62 -18.38
CA ALA A 189 -3.71 -24.35 -18.87
C ALA A 189 -3.47 -23.21 -17.87
N ILE A 190 -3.65 -23.50 -16.57
CA ILE A 190 -3.40 -22.53 -15.50
C ILE A 190 -1.90 -22.18 -15.43
N HIS A 191 -1.01 -23.17 -15.49
CA HIS A 191 0.43 -22.91 -15.49
C HIS A 191 0.87 -22.07 -16.70
N LYS A 192 0.44 -22.45 -17.91
CA LYS A 192 0.75 -21.68 -19.13
C LYS A 192 0.22 -20.25 -19.05
N ALA A 193 -1.02 -20.07 -18.58
CA ALA A 193 -1.60 -18.74 -18.38
C ALA A 193 -0.83 -17.94 -17.33
N ALA A 194 -0.35 -18.55 -16.26
CA ALA A 194 0.47 -17.90 -15.25
C ALA A 194 1.79 -17.38 -15.81
N ASP A 195 2.48 -18.17 -16.62
CA ASP A 195 3.75 -17.78 -17.26
C ASP A 195 3.54 -16.63 -18.25
N VAL A 196 2.50 -16.75 -19.09
CA VAL A 196 2.12 -15.71 -20.06
C VAL A 196 1.72 -14.44 -19.33
N GLY A 197 0.87 -14.53 -18.29
CA GLY A 197 0.42 -13.40 -17.48
C GLY A 197 1.57 -12.70 -16.76
N ALA A 198 2.47 -13.45 -16.17
CA ALA A 198 3.66 -12.89 -15.52
C ALA A 198 4.55 -12.12 -16.53
N SER A 199 4.68 -12.63 -17.76
CA SER A 199 5.44 -11.96 -18.81
C SER A 199 4.81 -10.61 -19.21
N TYR A 200 3.49 -10.58 -19.42
CA TYR A 200 2.77 -9.35 -19.74
C TYR A 200 2.72 -8.37 -18.55
N ALA A 201 2.50 -8.87 -17.33
CA ALA A 201 2.52 -8.05 -16.13
C ALA A 201 3.89 -7.37 -15.93
N LYS A 202 4.97 -8.10 -16.16
CA LYS A 202 6.33 -7.54 -16.15
C LYS A 202 6.48 -6.40 -17.15
N GLN A 203 6.04 -6.59 -18.39
CA GLN A 203 6.13 -5.56 -19.44
C GLN A 203 5.29 -4.34 -19.09
N LEU A 204 4.06 -4.54 -18.60
CA LEU A 204 3.18 -3.46 -18.16
C LEU A 204 3.79 -2.68 -17.00
N ALA A 205 4.24 -3.36 -15.96
CA ALA A 205 4.84 -2.72 -14.80
C ALA A 205 6.09 -1.90 -15.18
N GLN A 206 6.97 -2.45 -16.02
CA GLN A 206 8.15 -1.74 -16.52
C GLN A 206 7.78 -0.50 -17.36
N THR A 207 6.75 -0.61 -18.20
CA THR A 207 6.26 0.51 -19.01
C THR A 207 5.68 1.61 -18.12
N LEU A 208 4.91 1.24 -17.09
CA LEU A 208 4.37 2.20 -16.12
C LEU A 208 5.50 2.87 -15.32
N GLN A 209 6.48 2.11 -14.84
CA GLN A 209 7.64 2.66 -14.13
C GLN A 209 8.41 3.68 -14.97
N ALA A 210 8.63 3.40 -16.25
CA ALA A 210 9.33 4.31 -17.15
C ALA A 210 8.63 5.67 -17.36
N ARG A 211 7.35 5.79 -16.99
CA ARG A 211 6.60 7.06 -17.05
C ARG A 211 6.87 7.99 -15.87
N PHE A 212 7.46 7.47 -14.78
CA PHE A 212 7.69 8.20 -13.54
C PHE A 212 9.17 8.47 -13.24
N VAL A 213 10.03 8.16 -14.18
CA VAL A 213 11.49 8.43 -14.11
C VAL A 213 11.84 9.77 -14.73
#